data_10113e655f69065a633769623b27ba37
#
_entry.id   10113e655f69065a633769623b27ba37
#
_cell.length_a   1.000
_cell.length_b   1.000
_cell.length_c   1.000
_cell.angle_alpha   90.00
_cell.angle_beta   90.00
_cell.angle_gamma   90.00
#
_symmetry.space_group_name_H-M   'P 1'
#
loop_
_entity.id
_entity.type
_entity.pdbx_description
1 polymer ?
#
loop_
_entity_poly.entity_id
_entity_poly.type
_entity_poly.pdbx_seq_one_letter_code
_entity_poly.pdbx_strand_id
1 'polypeptide(L)'
;MQTAAGQSQELRVGVVGVGNCASSFVQGLAHYRDCRDNAPLPGLLRPEVGGYHVRDVGISAAFDVSAAKVGRDLSEAILAHPNNTFRFATVPHLGVPVHRGPTLDGLGHYLQGDVAESAWLR
;
A
#
# COMPACT_ATOMS: atom_id res chain seq x y z
N MET A 1 -32.66 15.50 5.36
CA MET A 1 -31.85 14.45 4.72
C MET A 1 -31.07 13.74 5.81
N GLN A 2 -31.50 12.58 6.21
CA GLN A 2 -30.71 11.76 7.11
C GLN A 2 -29.53 11.21 6.30
N THR A 3 -28.34 11.74 6.55
CA THR A 3 -27.13 10.99 6.24
C THR A 3 -27.20 9.70 7.03
N ALA A 4 -27.25 8.57 6.34
CA ALA A 4 -27.22 7.28 7.00
C ALA A 4 -25.94 7.23 7.84
N ALA A 5 -26.11 7.33 9.17
CA ALA A 5 -25.04 7.10 10.11
C ALA A 5 -24.56 5.66 9.90
N GLY A 6 -23.34 5.49 9.38
CA GLY A 6 -22.72 4.18 9.28
C GLY A 6 -22.19 3.74 7.93
N GLN A 7 -22.35 4.49 6.84
CA GLN A 7 -21.58 4.22 5.63
C GLN A 7 -20.25 4.96 5.75
N SER A 8 -19.21 4.25 6.22
CA SER A 8 -17.84 4.70 6.07
C SER A 8 -17.59 4.85 4.56
N GLN A 9 -17.35 6.06 4.10
CA GLN A 9 -16.89 6.30 2.75
C GLN A 9 -15.48 5.75 2.66
N GLU A 10 -15.30 4.63 1.97
CA GLU A 10 -13.98 4.07 1.73
C GLU A 10 -13.45 4.56 0.39
N LEU A 11 -12.28 5.17 0.41
CA LEU A 11 -11.53 5.48 -0.78
C LEU A 11 -10.61 4.30 -1.11
N ARG A 12 -10.91 3.58 -2.19
CA ARG A 12 -10.15 2.41 -2.60
C ARG A 12 -9.01 2.78 -3.53
N VAL A 13 -7.82 2.34 -3.18
CA VAL A 13 -6.59 2.62 -3.93
C VAL A 13 -5.99 1.33 -4.45
N GLY A 14 -5.63 1.32 -5.73
CA GLY A 14 -4.79 0.28 -6.33
C GLY A 14 -3.32 0.72 -6.32
N VAL A 15 -2.42 -0.18 -5.96
CA VAL A 15 -0.98 0.07 -5.92
C VAL A 15 -0.31 -0.66 -7.07
N VAL A 16 0.38 0.06 -7.94
CA VAL A 16 1.19 -0.50 -9.02
C VAL A 16 2.65 -0.21 -8.71
N GLY A 17 3.39 -1.25 -8.42
CA GLY A 17 4.76 -1.16 -7.91
C GLY A 17 4.80 -1.13 -6.37
N VAL A 18 5.17 -2.26 -5.78
CA VAL A 18 5.26 -2.45 -4.32
C VAL A 18 6.71 -2.21 -3.88
N GLY A 19 7.19 -0.99 -4.13
CA GLY A 19 8.54 -0.56 -3.76
C GLY A 19 8.58 0.17 -2.43
N ASN A 20 9.66 0.93 -2.22
CA ASN A 20 9.87 1.70 -0.99
C ASN A 20 8.79 2.77 -0.75
N CYS A 21 8.34 3.45 -1.80
CA CYS A 21 7.28 4.45 -1.68
C CYS A 21 5.96 3.81 -1.27
N ALA A 22 5.61 2.67 -1.87
CA ALA A 22 4.43 1.91 -1.48
C ALA A 22 4.54 1.40 -0.05
N SER A 23 5.72 0.95 0.38
CA SER A 23 5.96 0.52 1.76
C SER A 23 5.68 1.65 2.75
N SER A 24 6.21 2.85 2.51
CA SER A 24 5.95 4.02 3.35
C SER A 24 4.47 4.39 3.36
N PHE A 25 3.81 4.37 2.22
CA PHE A 25 2.40 4.70 2.11
C PHE A 25 1.51 3.73 2.88
N VAL A 26 1.70 2.43 2.69
CA VAL A 26 0.92 1.40 3.38
C VAL A 26 1.16 1.43 4.89
N GLN A 27 2.40 1.61 5.33
CA GLN A 27 2.72 1.79 6.74
C GLN A 27 2.06 3.05 7.31
N GLY A 28 2.05 4.14 6.55
CA GLY A 28 1.39 5.39 6.94
C GLY A 28 -0.10 5.23 7.15
N LEU A 29 -0.79 4.51 6.26
CA LEU A 29 -2.20 4.21 6.42
C LEU A 29 -2.47 3.37 7.69
N ALA A 30 -1.62 2.39 7.99
CA ALA A 30 -1.72 1.61 9.23
C ALA A 30 -1.48 2.48 10.47
N HIS A 31 -0.51 3.38 10.40
CA HIS A 31 -0.17 4.29 11.50
C HIS A 31 -1.33 5.24 11.86
N TYR A 32 -2.06 5.72 10.86
CA TYR A 32 -3.16 6.67 11.07
C TYR A 32 -4.55 6.02 11.20
N ARG A 33 -4.64 4.69 11.12
CA ARG A 33 -5.94 3.98 11.09
C ARG A 33 -6.81 4.25 12.31
N ASP A 34 -6.22 4.30 13.49
CA ASP A 34 -6.92 4.43 14.76
C ASP A 34 -6.97 5.88 15.27
N CYS A 35 -6.68 6.85 14.40
CA CYS A 35 -6.73 8.26 14.79
C CYS A 35 -8.17 8.72 15.02
N ARG A 36 -8.33 9.60 16.01
CA ARG A 36 -9.63 10.22 16.32
C ARG A 36 -9.95 11.35 15.36
N ASP A 37 -11.24 11.57 15.14
CA ASP A 37 -11.73 12.75 14.42
C ASP A 37 -11.21 14.03 15.08
N ASN A 38 -10.84 15.00 14.24
CA ASN A 38 -10.40 16.33 14.68
C ASN A 38 -9.10 16.37 15.52
N ALA A 39 -8.42 15.24 15.73
CA ALA A 39 -7.10 15.27 16.34
C ALA A 39 -6.05 15.74 15.33
N PRO A 40 -5.13 16.64 15.72
CA PRO A 40 -4.00 16.96 14.88
C PRO A 40 -3.13 15.71 14.72
N LEU A 41 -2.82 15.34 13.48
CA LEU A 41 -2.02 14.18 13.17
C LEU A 41 -0.63 14.64 12.73
N PRO A 42 0.40 14.36 13.53
CA PRO A 42 1.77 14.69 13.16
C PRO A 42 2.15 14.07 11.80
N GLY A 43 2.74 14.87 10.94
CA GLY A 43 3.14 14.44 9.61
C GLY A 43 2.09 14.64 8.52
N LEU A 44 0.86 14.99 8.88
CA LEU A 44 -0.18 15.31 7.92
C LEU A 44 -0.52 16.80 7.96
N LEU A 45 -0.50 17.45 6.80
CA LEU A 45 -0.92 18.83 6.67
C LEU A 45 -2.43 18.97 6.96
N ARG A 46 -3.20 18.02 6.45
CA ARG A 46 -4.66 17.92 6.67
C ARG A 46 -5.04 16.45 6.82
N PRO A 47 -5.68 16.06 7.93
CA PRO A 47 -6.17 14.70 8.11
C PRO A 47 -7.38 14.39 7.24
N GLU A 48 -8.11 15.41 6.80
CA GLU A 48 -9.30 15.29 5.97
C GLU A 48 -9.19 16.17 4.73
N VAL A 49 -9.51 15.61 3.57
CA VAL A 49 -9.53 16.31 2.28
C VAL A 49 -10.76 15.85 1.50
N GLY A 50 -11.58 16.81 1.04
CA GLY A 50 -12.72 16.51 0.18
C GLY A 50 -13.78 15.60 0.82
N GLY A 51 -13.93 15.64 2.13
CA GLY A 51 -14.86 14.78 2.87
C GLY A 51 -14.32 13.40 3.21
N TYR A 52 -13.07 13.08 2.83
CA TYR A 52 -12.39 11.84 3.19
C TYR A 52 -11.33 12.10 4.26
N HIS A 53 -11.35 11.28 5.29
CA HIS A 53 -10.29 11.22 6.29
C HIS A 53 -9.19 10.23 5.87
N VAL A 54 -7.98 10.40 6.36
CA VAL A 54 -6.87 9.46 6.04
C VAL A 54 -7.21 8.01 6.38
N ARG A 55 -8.00 7.77 7.41
CA ARG A 55 -8.48 6.42 7.79
C ARG A 55 -9.46 5.81 6.80
N ASP A 56 -10.06 6.61 5.90
CA ASP A 56 -10.99 6.13 4.89
C ASP A 56 -10.27 5.55 3.66
N VAL A 57 -8.95 5.71 3.60
CA VAL A 57 -8.13 5.19 2.51
C VAL A 57 -7.81 3.72 2.75
N GLY A 58 -8.24 2.85 1.84
CA GLY A 58 -7.95 1.42 1.84
C GLY A 58 -7.29 0.97 0.55
N ILE A 59 -6.42 -0.02 0.64
CA ILE A 59 -5.81 -0.65 -0.53
C ILE A 59 -6.70 -1.82 -0.96
N SER A 60 -7.12 -1.82 -2.23
CA SER A 60 -7.99 -2.86 -2.78
C SER A 60 -7.28 -3.81 -3.76
N ALA A 61 -6.18 -3.38 -4.34
CA ALA A 61 -5.40 -4.18 -5.28
C ALA A 61 -3.93 -3.77 -5.26
N ALA A 62 -3.04 -4.71 -5.53
CA ALA A 62 -1.62 -4.45 -5.63
C ALA A 62 -0.99 -5.29 -6.75
N PHE A 63 -0.02 -4.70 -7.44
CA PHE A 63 0.67 -5.31 -8.57
C PHE A 63 2.16 -5.06 -8.47
N ASP A 64 2.96 -6.08 -8.78
CA ASP A 64 4.41 -5.98 -8.89
C ASP A 64 4.93 -7.01 -9.88
N VAL A 65 6.20 -6.95 -10.23
CA VAL A 65 6.87 -7.91 -11.13
C VAL A 65 7.83 -8.84 -10.38
N SER A 66 8.21 -8.50 -9.16
CA SER A 66 9.19 -9.23 -8.37
C SER A 66 8.67 -10.57 -7.88
N ALA A 67 9.45 -11.63 -8.10
CA ALA A 67 9.15 -12.96 -7.57
C ALA A 67 9.10 -12.99 -6.03
N ALA A 68 9.81 -12.09 -5.36
CA ALA A 68 9.79 -11.99 -3.90
C ALA A 68 8.49 -11.40 -3.35
N LYS A 69 7.68 -10.76 -4.18
CA LYS A 69 6.49 -10.01 -3.78
C LYS A 69 5.19 -10.60 -4.33
N VAL A 70 5.19 -11.02 -5.60
CA VAL A 70 3.99 -11.59 -6.24
C VAL A 70 3.51 -12.83 -5.50
N GLY A 71 2.21 -12.90 -5.21
CA GLY A 71 1.58 -13.99 -4.47
C GLY A 71 1.59 -13.81 -2.96
N ARG A 72 2.32 -12.83 -2.42
CA ARG A 72 2.29 -12.50 -0.99
C ARG A 72 1.21 -11.47 -0.69
N ASP A 73 0.72 -11.47 0.54
CA ASP A 73 -0.09 -10.37 1.03
C ASP A 73 0.72 -9.06 1.00
N LEU A 74 0.05 -7.96 0.69
CA LEU A 74 0.70 -6.65 0.60
C LEU A 74 1.43 -6.28 1.90
N SER A 75 0.90 -6.68 3.05
CA SER A 75 1.53 -6.45 4.36
C SER A 75 2.93 -7.07 4.49
N GLU A 76 3.17 -8.17 3.80
CA GLU A 76 4.48 -8.83 3.75
C GLU A 76 5.32 -8.32 2.58
N ALA A 77 4.71 -8.11 1.43
CA ALA A 77 5.40 -7.68 0.22
C ALA A 77 6.10 -6.34 0.37
N ILE A 78 5.54 -5.42 1.14
CA ILE A 78 6.16 -4.11 1.41
C ILE A 78 7.49 -4.20 2.16
N LEU A 79 7.75 -5.32 2.82
CA LEU A 79 8.98 -5.59 3.57
C LEU A 79 9.94 -6.52 2.82
N ALA A 80 9.53 -7.05 1.68
CA ALA A 80 10.32 -7.99 0.91
C ALA A 80 11.46 -7.29 0.15
N HIS A 81 12.57 -8.01 -0.04
CA HIS A 81 13.70 -7.54 -0.84
C HIS A 81 13.25 -7.07 -2.26
N PRO A 82 13.78 -5.99 -2.81
CA PRO A 82 14.87 -5.14 -2.32
C PRO A 82 14.40 -3.94 -1.47
N ASN A 83 13.18 -3.94 -0.94
CA ASN A 83 12.69 -2.83 -0.13
C ASN A 83 13.55 -2.68 1.13
N ASN A 84 13.93 -1.45 1.42
CA ASN A 84 14.72 -1.07 2.58
C ASN A 84 14.15 0.16 3.31
N THR A 85 12.87 0.42 3.13
CA THR A 85 12.16 1.51 3.81
C THR A 85 12.20 1.27 5.32
N PHE A 86 12.44 2.34 6.08
CA PHE A 86 12.38 2.29 7.53
C PHE A 86 11.00 1.79 8.00
N ARG A 87 11.02 0.79 8.88
CA ARG A 87 9.80 0.22 9.44
C ARG A 87 9.35 1.02 10.66
N PHE A 88 8.35 1.85 10.48
CA PHE A 88 7.79 2.71 11.53
C PHE A 88 6.40 2.29 12.00
N ALA A 89 5.77 1.35 11.32
CA ALA A 89 4.47 0.82 11.69
C ALA A 89 4.38 -0.68 11.40
N THR A 90 3.60 -1.38 12.21
CA THR A 90 3.24 -2.77 11.94
C THR A 90 1.95 -2.79 11.11
N VAL A 91 2.03 -3.38 9.93
CA VAL A 91 0.88 -3.54 9.04
C VAL A 91 0.26 -4.91 9.27
N PRO A 92 -1.00 -4.99 9.71
CA PRO A 92 -1.67 -6.28 9.85
C PRO A 92 -1.92 -6.91 8.47
N HIS A 93 -2.25 -8.19 8.44
CA HIS A 93 -2.67 -8.86 7.22
C HIS A 93 -3.81 -8.10 6.54
N LEU A 94 -3.62 -7.70 5.29
CA LEU A 94 -4.56 -6.84 4.58
C LEU A 94 -5.57 -7.64 3.74
N GLY A 95 -5.26 -8.89 3.42
CA GLY A 95 -6.07 -9.68 2.49
C GLY A 95 -5.96 -9.18 1.05
N VAL A 96 -4.87 -8.50 0.72
CA VAL A 96 -4.60 -7.94 -0.61
C VAL A 96 -3.37 -8.66 -1.20
N PRO A 97 -3.56 -9.71 -1.99
CA PRO A 97 -2.43 -10.39 -2.61
C PRO A 97 -1.81 -9.52 -3.70
N VAL A 98 -0.50 -9.57 -3.81
CA VAL A 98 0.21 -8.88 -4.89
C VAL A 98 0.10 -9.72 -6.16
N HIS A 99 -0.47 -9.15 -7.20
CA HIS A 99 -0.60 -9.78 -8.51
C HIS A 99 0.56 -9.43 -9.43
N ARG A 100 0.82 -10.31 -10.39
CA ARG A 100 1.81 -10.06 -11.43
C ARG A 100 1.30 -8.97 -12.39
N GLY A 101 2.03 -7.89 -12.48
CA GLY A 101 1.83 -6.84 -13.49
C GLY A 101 2.75 -6.98 -14.70
N PRO A 102 2.53 -6.25 -15.79
CA PRO A 102 3.45 -6.23 -16.91
C PRO A 102 4.80 -5.63 -16.49
N THR A 103 5.91 -6.19 -17.01
CA THR A 103 7.25 -5.74 -16.62
C THR A 103 7.57 -4.35 -17.13
N LEU A 104 7.24 -4.02 -18.34
CA LEU A 104 7.61 -2.73 -18.96
C LEU A 104 9.07 -2.34 -18.62
N ASP A 105 9.27 -1.20 -17.96
CA ASP A 105 10.56 -0.74 -17.43
C ASP A 105 10.69 -0.88 -15.91
N GLY A 106 9.85 -1.71 -15.30
CA GLY A 106 9.62 -1.78 -13.85
C GLY A 106 10.84 -2.14 -12.99
N LEU A 107 11.85 -2.82 -13.55
CA LEU A 107 13.07 -3.13 -12.81
C LEU A 107 14.15 -2.05 -12.97
N GLY A 108 14.09 -1.26 -14.02
CA GLY A 108 15.16 -0.33 -14.34
C GLY A 108 16.49 -1.00 -14.64
N HIS A 109 17.43 -0.22 -15.12
CA HIS A 109 18.74 -0.73 -15.55
C HIS A 109 19.57 -1.30 -14.39
N TYR A 110 19.49 -0.68 -13.22
CA TYR A 110 20.35 -1.01 -12.08
C TYR A 110 19.90 -2.22 -11.26
N LEU A 111 18.66 -2.64 -11.38
CA LEU A 111 18.11 -3.78 -10.65
C LEU A 111 18.04 -5.06 -11.47
N GLN A 112 18.39 -4.99 -12.75
CA GLN A 112 18.47 -6.17 -13.60
C GLN A 112 19.56 -7.13 -13.08
N GLY A 113 19.14 -8.32 -12.71
CA GLY A 113 20.02 -9.33 -12.10
C GLY A 113 19.93 -9.44 -10.58
N ASP A 114 19.54 -8.36 -9.88
CA ASP A 114 19.37 -8.38 -8.42
C ASP A 114 17.94 -8.77 -8.00
N VAL A 115 16.98 -8.52 -8.86
CA VAL A 115 15.57 -8.83 -8.63
C VAL A 115 15.10 -9.85 -9.64
N ALA A 116 14.67 -11.01 -9.15
CA ALA A 116 14.03 -12.01 -9.98
C ALA A 116 12.60 -11.63 -10.30
N GLU A 117 12.21 -11.70 -11.57
CA GLU A 117 10.83 -11.51 -12.00
C GLU A 117 9.98 -12.74 -11.70
N SER A 118 8.74 -12.51 -11.28
CA SER A 118 7.76 -13.58 -11.15
C SER A 118 7.35 -14.12 -12.51
N ALA A 119 7.15 -15.43 -12.60
CA ALA A 119 6.55 -16.03 -13.78
C ALA A 119 5.09 -15.61 -13.93
N TRP A 120 4.63 -15.47 -15.18
CA TRP A 120 3.20 -15.34 -15.44
C TRP A 120 2.49 -16.64 -15.04
N LEU A 121 1.43 -16.52 -14.27
CA LEU A 121 0.53 -17.65 -14.06
C LEU A 121 -0.19 -17.93 -15.39
N ARG A 122 -0.01 -19.11 -15.91
CA ARG A 122 -0.71 -19.58 -17.10
C ARG A 122 -2.14 -19.98 -16.77
#